data_261dcf163abe38205096e9178b256066
#
_entry.id   261dcf163abe38205096e9178b256066
#
_cell.length_a   1.000
_cell.length_b   1.000
_cell.length_c   1.000
_cell.angle_alpha   90.00
_cell.angle_beta   90.00
_cell.angle_gamma   90.00
#
_symmetry.space_group_name_H-M   'P 1'
#
loop_
_entity.id
_entity.type
_entity.pdbx_description
1 polymer ?
#
loop_
_entity_poly.entity_id
_entity_poly.type
_entity_poly.pdbx_seq_one_letter_code
_entity_poly.pdbx_strand_id
1 'polypeptide(L)'
;MIAGRFIIKARWINIVFPLLCISSTWGNKYPIVLSTSDWGMVEEKEIQTVLNSTWMIFVPFSDRIKSSEVQVDRTVSYPITFYKKSTNGKYRIALSANNRNWCQYVFQFAHELGHIICGMKKGDKSNQWFEESLCEAASLFALERISETWSKSPPYPDWQSFAIEFKKYKNERIRNSSYPENFHLASWWEKNRSLLSKNSSLRKENLWVAITLLHIIEKDPRAAWSACGWLNHSKSSQITSFDNYLEDWKNSCQKIEQKEFVREVMHAFGFS
;
A
#
# COMPACT_ATOMS: atom_id res chain seq x y z
N MET A 1 51.47 -12.28 -10.20
CA MET A 1 50.36 -11.30 -10.32
C MET A 1 49.17 -11.89 -9.58
N ILE A 2 48.88 -11.37 -8.40
CA ILE A 2 47.87 -11.89 -7.48
C ILE A 2 46.60 -11.03 -7.66
N ALA A 3 45.52 -11.65 -8.16
CA ALA A 3 44.23 -10.99 -8.32
C ALA A 3 43.49 -11.01 -6.99
N GLY A 4 43.37 -9.86 -6.35
CA GLY A 4 42.60 -9.68 -5.12
C GLY A 4 41.11 -9.68 -5.43
N ARG A 5 40.39 -10.66 -4.89
CA ARG A 5 38.91 -10.68 -4.86
C ARG A 5 38.43 -9.76 -3.74
N PHE A 6 37.81 -8.64 -4.12
CA PHE A 6 37.03 -7.83 -3.18
C PHE A 6 35.69 -8.53 -2.88
N ILE A 7 35.58 -9.08 -1.67
CA ILE A 7 34.31 -9.57 -1.15
C ILE A 7 33.61 -8.39 -0.46
N ILE A 8 32.58 -7.84 -1.10
CA ILE A 8 31.69 -6.87 -0.48
C ILE A 8 30.76 -7.65 0.48
N LYS A 9 31.07 -7.58 1.76
CA LYS A 9 30.18 -8.07 2.82
C LYS A 9 28.98 -7.12 2.92
N ALA A 10 27.82 -7.53 2.40
CA ALA A 10 26.57 -6.87 2.70
C ALA A 10 26.31 -6.92 4.21
N ARG A 11 26.39 -5.78 4.88
CA ARG A 11 25.98 -5.63 6.27
C ARG A 11 24.45 -5.61 6.30
N TRP A 12 23.85 -6.72 6.69
CA TRP A 12 22.46 -6.75 7.10
C TRP A 12 22.33 -5.93 8.39
N ILE A 13 21.78 -4.73 8.28
CA ILE A 13 21.37 -3.96 9.44
C ILE A 13 20.09 -4.61 9.93
N ASN A 14 20.19 -5.44 10.96
CA ASN A 14 19.06 -5.88 11.74
C ASN A 14 18.46 -4.65 12.42
N ILE A 15 17.48 -4.02 11.80
CA ILE A 15 16.64 -3.04 12.46
C ILE A 15 15.74 -3.83 13.41
N VAL A 16 16.23 -4.03 14.63
CA VAL A 16 15.42 -4.49 15.74
C VAL A 16 14.43 -3.36 16.01
N PHE A 17 13.19 -3.54 15.56
CA PHE A 17 12.09 -2.67 16.01
C PHE A 17 11.99 -2.84 17.52
N PRO A 18 12.14 -1.76 18.33
CA PRO A 18 11.85 -1.87 19.74
C PRO A 18 10.38 -2.30 19.86
N LEU A 19 10.13 -3.37 20.59
CA LEU A 19 8.81 -3.69 21.13
C LEU A 19 8.39 -2.49 22.00
N LEU A 20 7.80 -1.49 21.38
CA LEU A 20 7.02 -0.53 22.12
C LEU A 20 5.78 -1.29 22.60
N CYS A 21 5.86 -1.79 23.82
CA CYS A 21 4.69 -1.94 24.66
C CYS A 21 4.06 -0.55 24.73
N ILE A 22 3.21 -0.21 23.77
CA ILE A 22 2.37 0.97 23.83
C ILE A 22 1.26 0.63 24.80
N SER A 23 1.61 0.64 26.11
CA SER A 23 0.64 0.77 27.15
C SER A 23 -0.02 2.13 27.01
N SER A 24 -1.26 2.15 26.53
CA SER A 24 -2.35 3.03 26.93
C SER A 24 -2.03 4.51 27.19
N THR A 25 -1.90 5.31 26.12
CA THR A 25 -2.22 6.74 26.19
C THR A 25 -3.02 7.23 24.97
N TRP A 26 -3.48 6.36 24.10
CA TRP A 26 -4.51 6.69 23.15
C TRP A 26 -5.84 6.46 23.86
N GLY A 27 -6.48 7.54 24.30
CA GLY A 27 -7.86 7.47 24.80
C GLY A 27 -8.68 6.62 23.81
N ASN A 28 -9.48 5.72 24.30
CA ASN A 28 -10.25 4.61 23.72
C ASN A 28 -11.03 4.88 22.41
N LYS A 29 -10.47 5.57 21.43
CA LYS A 29 -11.10 5.83 20.15
C LYS A 29 -10.32 5.12 19.05
N TYR A 30 -10.79 3.96 18.65
CA TYR A 30 -10.27 3.29 17.46
C TYR A 30 -10.46 4.20 16.24
N PRO A 31 -9.43 4.35 15.36
CA PRO A 31 -9.52 5.22 14.19
C PRO A 31 -10.52 4.71 13.14
N ILE A 32 -10.96 3.46 13.26
CA ILE A 32 -11.86 2.78 12.34
C ILE A 32 -13.21 2.61 13.00
N VAL A 33 -14.26 2.99 12.31
CA VAL A 33 -15.67 2.80 12.71
C VAL A 33 -16.34 1.95 11.65
N LEU A 34 -16.81 0.76 12.04
CA LEU A 34 -17.63 -0.07 11.15
C LEU A 34 -19.04 0.50 11.10
N SER A 35 -19.66 0.49 9.93
CA SER A 35 -21.10 0.70 9.81
C SER A 35 -21.85 -0.57 10.18
N THR A 36 -23.09 -0.39 10.64
CA THR A 36 -24.02 -1.51 10.83
C THR A 36 -24.36 -2.11 9.47
N SER A 37 -23.80 -3.26 9.14
CA SER A 37 -23.97 -3.94 7.85
C SER A 37 -23.93 -5.45 8.07
N ASP A 38 -24.47 -6.19 7.13
CA ASP A 38 -24.36 -7.66 7.12
C ASP A 38 -22.95 -8.06 6.61
N TRP A 39 -22.07 -8.41 7.53
CA TRP A 39 -20.74 -8.91 7.26
C TRP A 39 -20.67 -10.44 7.13
N GLY A 40 -21.83 -11.14 7.23
CA GLY A 40 -21.92 -12.59 7.22
C GLY A 40 -21.62 -13.23 8.58
N MET A 41 -21.13 -14.47 8.58
CA MET A 41 -20.85 -15.24 9.79
C MET A 41 -19.54 -14.82 10.46
N VAL A 42 -19.54 -13.65 11.10
CA VAL A 42 -18.37 -13.03 11.75
C VAL A 42 -18.82 -12.01 12.77
N GLU A 43 -18.07 -11.84 13.83
CA GLU A 43 -18.30 -10.76 14.79
C GLU A 43 -17.67 -9.45 14.29
N GLU A 44 -18.38 -8.32 14.41
CA GLU A 44 -17.85 -6.99 14.03
C GLU A 44 -16.55 -6.67 14.75
N LYS A 45 -16.38 -7.13 16.00
CA LYS A 45 -15.14 -6.98 16.77
C LYS A 45 -13.95 -7.69 16.11
N GLU A 46 -14.15 -8.84 15.49
CA GLU A 46 -13.10 -9.56 14.78
C GLU A 46 -12.66 -8.77 13.54
N ILE A 47 -13.63 -8.26 12.75
CA ILE A 47 -13.33 -7.39 11.60
C ILE A 47 -12.59 -6.14 12.05
N GLN A 48 -13.07 -5.47 13.09
CA GLN A 48 -12.46 -4.28 13.67
C GLN A 48 -11.00 -4.55 14.04
N THR A 49 -10.70 -5.72 14.60
CA THR A 49 -9.35 -6.13 15.01
C THR A 49 -8.44 -6.33 13.80
N VAL A 50 -8.92 -6.98 12.74
CA VAL A 50 -8.17 -7.18 11.50
C VAL A 50 -7.86 -5.85 10.82
N LEU A 51 -8.86 -4.97 10.71
CA LEU A 51 -8.69 -3.66 10.08
C LEU A 51 -7.76 -2.75 10.91
N ASN A 52 -7.86 -2.77 12.24
CA ASN A 52 -6.94 -2.03 13.11
C ASN A 52 -5.51 -2.56 12.99
N SER A 53 -5.32 -3.89 12.93
CA SER A 53 -3.99 -4.47 12.69
C SER A 53 -3.40 -3.98 11.36
N THR A 54 -4.21 -3.91 10.31
CA THR A 54 -3.80 -3.41 8.99
C THR A 54 -3.47 -1.91 9.03
N TRP A 55 -4.29 -1.11 9.70
CA TRP A 55 -4.07 0.32 9.90
C TRP A 55 -2.73 0.60 10.58
N MET A 56 -2.44 -0.13 11.64
CA MET A 56 -1.23 0.05 12.45
C MET A 56 0.06 -0.21 11.67
N ILE A 57 0.01 -0.97 10.56
CA ILE A 57 1.14 -1.17 9.65
C ILE A 57 1.59 0.17 9.04
N PHE A 58 0.65 1.05 8.67
CA PHE A 58 0.95 2.31 7.98
C PHE A 58 1.17 3.51 8.90
N VAL A 59 0.71 3.44 10.15
CA VAL A 59 0.85 4.54 11.14
C VAL A 59 2.29 5.04 11.28
N PRO A 60 3.34 4.19 11.32
CA PRO A 60 4.72 4.66 11.44
C PRO A 60 5.23 5.42 10.22
N PHE A 61 4.57 5.28 9.07
CA PHE A 61 5.06 5.73 7.77
C PHE A 61 4.28 6.90 7.18
N SER A 62 3.05 7.14 7.64
CA SER A 62 2.17 8.16 7.07
C SER A 62 1.51 9.00 8.16
N ASP A 63 1.91 10.27 8.24
CA ASP A 63 1.29 11.23 9.17
C ASP A 63 -0.20 11.44 8.85
N ARG A 64 -0.59 11.28 7.58
CA ARG A 64 -1.99 11.35 7.16
C ARG A 64 -2.82 10.25 7.79
N ILE A 65 -2.34 9.01 7.74
CA ILE A 65 -3.01 7.87 8.41
C ILE A 65 -3.07 8.12 9.92
N LYS A 66 -1.94 8.50 10.52
CA LYS A 66 -1.84 8.75 11.96
C LYS A 66 -2.89 9.74 12.49
N SER A 67 -3.23 10.76 11.70
CA SER A 67 -4.17 11.82 12.09
C SER A 67 -5.60 11.63 11.55
N SER A 68 -5.91 10.49 10.92
CA SER A 68 -7.19 10.27 10.25
C SER A 68 -8.10 9.32 11.02
N GLU A 69 -9.40 9.42 10.74
CA GLU A 69 -10.42 8.43 11.10
C GLU A 69 -11.11 7.93 9.83
N VAL A 70 -11.51 6.67 9.82
CA VAL A 70 -12.16 6.02 8.69
C VAL A 70 -13.47 5.37 9.11
N GLN A 71 -14.53 5.62 8.36
CA GLN A 71 -15.75 4.81 8.39
C GLN A 71 -15.63 3.73 7.33
N VAL A 72 -15.89 2.48 7.72
CA VAL A 72 -15.83 1.33 6.82
C VAL A 72 -17.23 0.75 6.68
N ASP A 73 -17.72 0.77 5.45
CA ASP A 73 -19.02 0.24 5.04
C ASP A 73 -18.82 -1.10 4.31
N ARG A 74 -19.84 -1.94 4.27
CA ARG A 74 -19.87 -3.14 3.43
C ARG A 74 -20.47 -2.82 2.05
N THR A 75 -19.93 -3.43 1.01
CA THR A 75 -20.51 -3.40 -0.34
C THR A 75 -20.62 -4.81 -0.92
N VAL A 76 -21.57 -5.03 -1.81
CA VAL A 76 -21.71 -6.27 -2.57
C VAL A 76 -21.01 -6.21 -3.94
N SER A 77 -20.48 -5.03 -4.28
CA SER A 77 -19.77 -4.76 -5.54
C SER A 77 -18.26 -4.92 -5.35
N TYR A 78 -17.50 -3.89 -5.61
CA TYR A 78 -16.04 -3.83 -5.47
C TYR A 78 -15.66 -2.90 -4.33
N PRO A 79 -14.47 -3.10 -3.70
CA PRO A 79 -13.95 -2.16 -2.72
C PRO A 79 -13.78 -0.77 -3.33
N ILE A 80 -13.95 0.26 -2.50
CA ILE A 80 -13.82 1.65 -2.95
C ILE A 80 -13.55 2.60 -1.80
N THR A 81 -12.67 3.56 -2.03
CA THR A 81 -12.50 4.75 -1.20
C THR A 81 -13.25 5.92 -1.79
N PHE A 82 -14.13 6.54 -1.01
CA PHE A 82 -14.92 7.68 -1.48
C PHE A 82 -14.14 8.97 -1.35
N TYR A 83 -14.06 9.75 -2.41
CA TYR A 83 -13.41 11.08 -2.38
C TYR A 83 -14.08 12.04 -1.38
N LYS A 84 -15.40 11.93 -1.20
CA LYS A 84 -16.14 12.76 -0.26
C LYS A 84 -16.12 12.12 1.12
N LYS A 85 -15.56 12.84 2.08
CA LYS A 85 -15.60 12.47 3.50
C LYS A 85 -17.05 12.45 4.02
N SER A 86 -17.26 11.75 5.13
CA SER A 86 -18.51 11.79 5.89
C SER A 86 -18.76 13.20 6.47
N THR A 87 -19.96 13.43 6.95
CA THR A 87 -20.35 14.70 7.60
C THR A 87 -19.49 15.06 8.80
N ASN A 88 -18.92 14.05 9.48
CA ASN A 88 -18.02 14.18 10.64
C ASN A 88 -16.53 14.21 10.25
N GLY A 89 -16.20 14.42 8.96
CA GLY A 89 -14.84 14.58 8.48
C GLY A 89 -14.03 13.29 8.32
N LYS A 90 -14.62 12.11 8.55
CA LYS A 90 -13.95 10.81 8.39
C LYS A 90 -13.81 10.43 6.92
N TYR A 91 -12.72 9.76 6.57
CA TYR A 91 -12.64 9.07 5.28
C TYR A 91 -13.68 7.95 5.23
N ARG A 92 -14.10 7.59 4.04
CA ARG A 92 -15.08 6.52 3.83
C ARG A 92 -14.51 5.48 2.90
N ILE A 93 -14.57 4.22 3.34
CA ILE A 93 -14.15 3.04 2.57
C ILE A 93 -15.33 2.07 2.55
N ALA A 94 -15.58 1.41 1.42
CA ALA A 94 -16.45 0.25 1.39
C ALA A 94 -15.65 -0.99 0.97
N LEU A 95 -15.89 -2.12 1.67
CA LEU A 95 -15.21 -3.39 1.41
C LEU A 95 -16.23 -4.45 0.97
N SER A 96 -15.79 -5.34 0.07
CA SER A 96 -16.63 -6.47 -0.36
C SER A 96 -16.28 -7.80 0.35
N ALA A 97 -15.23 -7.83 1.15
CA ALA A 97 -14.92 -8.97 2.01
C ALA A 97 -16.05 -9.27 2.98
N ASN A 98 -16.25 -10.54 3.31
CA ASN A 98 -17.29 -11.01 4.23
C ASN A 98 -16.79 -12.22 5.03
N ASN A 99 -17.59 -12.65 6.00
CA ASN A 99 -17.27 -13.76 6.88
C ASN A 99 -15.86 -13.58 7.50
N ARG A 100 -15.14 -14.66 7.75
CA ARG A 100 -13.76 -14.65 8.27
C ARG A 100 -12.70 -14.66 7.17
N ASN A 101 -12.95 -14.00 6.02
CA ASN A 101 -11.99 -13.91 4.93
C ASN A 101 -10.90 -12.86 5.24
N TRP A 102 -10.11 -13.06 6.32
CA TRP A 102 -9.15 -12.07 6.85
C TRP A 102 -8.15 -11.59 5.82
N CYS A 103 -7.63 -12.48 4.97
CA CYS A 103 -6.70 -12.10 3.91
C CYS A 103 -7.33 -11.09 2.93
N GLN A 104 -8.62 -11.26 2.61
CA GLN A 104 -9.33 -10.32 1.74
C GLN A 104 -9.57 -8.98 2.44
N TYR A 105 -9.91 -8.98 3.75
CA TYR A 105 -10.03 -7.74 4.51
C TYR A 105 -8.73 -6.95 4.51
N VAL A 106 -7.60 -7.61 4.84
CA VAL A 106 -6.29 -6.95 4.83
C VAL A 106 -5.97 -6.41 3.45
N PHE A 107 -6.13 -7.23 2.40
CA PHE A 107 -5.80 -6.86 1.03
C PHE A 107 -6.63 -5.67 0.55
N GLN A 108 -7.97 -5.75 0.67
CA GLN A 108 -8.87 -4.71 0.21
C GLN A 108 -8.69 -3.41 1.02
N PHE A 109 -8.63 -3.53 2.35
CA PHE A 109 -8.50 -2.36 3.21
C PHE A 109 -7.17 -1.63 3.00
N ALA A 110 -6.06 -2.37 2.84
CA ALA A 110 -4.76 -1.76 2.54
C ALA A 110 -4.73 -1.07 1.17
N HIS A 111 -5.41 -1.62 0.16
CA HIS A 111 -5.59 -0.97 -1.14
C HIS A 111 -6.30 0.38 -0.98
N GLU A 112 -7.43 0.39 -0.32
CA GLU A 112 -8.23 1.58 -0.10
C GLU A 112 -7.53 2.61 0.82
N LEU A 113 -6.74 2.16 1.79
CA LEU A 113 -5.83 3.02 2.56
C LEU A 113 -4.74 3.63 1.67
N GLY A 114 -4.28 2.92 0.66
CA GLY A 114 -3.33 3.42 -0.33
C GLY A 114 -3.80 4.72 -0.97
N HIS A 115 -5.07 4.81 -1.38
CA HIS A 115 -5.66 6.04 -1.90
C HIS A 115 -5.64 7.18 -0.87
N ILE A 116 -5.94 6.88 0.41
CA ILE A 116 -5.87 7.87 1.49
C ILE A 116 -4.42 8.34 1.69
N ILE A 117 -3.44 7.42 1.70
CA ILE A 117 -2.02 7.73 1.79
C ILE A 117 -1.60 8.63 0.63
N CYS A 118 -2.01 8.33 -0.61
CA CYS A 118 -1.75 9.12 -1.81
C CYS A 118 -2.48 10.49 -1.84
N GLY A 119 -3.24 10.80 -0.80
CA GLY A 119 -3.75 12.15 -0.56
C GLY A 119 -5.15 12.40 -1.03
N MET A 120 -5.85 11.43 -1.62
CA MET A 120 -7.25 11.58 -2.08
C MET A 120 -7.43 12.77 -3.04
N LYS A 121 -6.45 13.03 -3.88
CA LYS A 121 -6.53 14.06 -4.90
C LYS A 121 -6.76 13.41 -6.26
N LYS A 122 -7.65 14.00 -7.04
CA LYS A 122 -7.81 13.58 -8.43
C LYS A 122 -6.56 14.01 -9.20
N GLY A 123 -5.78 13.03 -9.59
CA GLY A 123 -4.65 13.23 -10.49
C GLY A 123 -5.06 13.27 -11.96
N ASP A 124 -4.07 13.29 -12.83
CA ASP A 124 -4.24 13.13 -14.27
C ASP A 124 -4.82 11.73 -14.56
N LYS A 125 -5.93 11.68 -15.28
CA LYS A 125 -6.62 10.43 -15.61
C LYS A 125 -5.75 9.45 -16.38
N SER A 126 -4.83 9.95 -17.23
CA SER A 126 -3.93 9.10 -18.02
C SER A 126 -2.86 8.40 -17.18
N ASN A 127 -2.59 8.91 -15.97
CA ASN A 127 -1.61 8.37 -15.04
C ASN A 127 -2.24 7.74 -13.78
N GLN A 128 -3.57 7.67 -13.70
CA GLN A 128 -4.29 7.09 -12.55
C GLN A 128 -3.92 5.62 -12.29
N TRP A 129 -3.56 4.86 -13.32
CA TRP A 129 -3.07 3.48 -13.21
C TRP A 129 -1.88 3.35 -12.28
N PHE A 130 -1.04 4.39 -12.18
CA PHE A 130 0.12 4.39 -11.31
C PHE A 130 -0.27 4.47 -9.82
N GLU A 131 -1.26 5.31 -9.48
CA GLU A 131 -1.83 5.33 -8.12
C GLU A 131 -2.46 3.98 -7.77
N GLU A 132 -3.20 3.36 -8.69
CA GLU A 132 -3.74 2.00 -8.50
C GLU A 132 -2.62 0.98 -8.24
N SER A 133 -1.48 1.10 -8.94
CA SER A 133 -0.33 0.23 -8.73
C SER A 133 0.32 0.44 -7.36
N LEU A 134 0.38 1.67 -6.85
CA LEU A 134 0.84 1.96 -5.48
C LEU A 134 -0.14 1.40 -4.43
N CYS A 135 -1.44 1.47 -4.68
CA CYS A 135 -2.45 0.88 -3.80
C CYS A 135 -2.36 -0.65 -3.78
N GLU A 136 -2.11 -1.28 -4.93
CA GLU A 136 -1.86 -2.73 -5.00
C GLU A 136 -0.56 -3.10 -4.25
N ALA A 137 0.50 -2.27 -4.35
CA ALA A 137 1.72 -2.45 -3.57
C ALA A 137 1.46 -2.32 -2.06
N ALA A 138 0.57 -1.41 -1.64
CA ALA A 138 0.14 -1.29 -0.25
C ALA A 138 -0.54 -2.57 0.26
N SER A 139 -1.35 -3.21 -0.58
CA SER A 139 -1.99 -4.49 -0.25
C SER A 139 -0.96 -5.60 -0.03
N LEU A 140 0.02 -5.73 -0.93
CA LEU A 140 1.08 -6.74 -0.80
C LEU A 140 1.97 -6.48 0.41
N PHE A 141 2.33 -5.21 0.64
CA PHE A 141 3.10 -4.78 1.80
C PHE A 141 2.38 -5.11 3.11
N ALA A 142 1.09 -4.81 3.20
CA ALA A 142 0.29 -5.09 4.39
C ALA A 142 0.19 -6.58 4.68
N LEU A 143 -0.03 -7.43 3.68
CA LEU A 143 -0.08 -8.89 3.84
C LEU A 143 1.24 -9.46 4.39
N GLU A 144 2.39 -8.97 3.95
CA GLU A 144 3.68 -9.41 4.50
C GLU A 144 3.84 -8.94 5.94
N ARG A 145 3.60 -7.64 6.21
CA ARG A 145 3.81 -7.06 7.55
C ARG A 145 2.86 -7.61 8.60
N ILE A 146 1.61 -7.90 8.25
CA ILE A 146 0.66 -8.50 9.19
C ILE A 146 1.04 -9.96 9.48
N SER A 147 1.52 -10.71 8.48
CA SER A 147 2.07 -12.06 8.69
C SER A 147 3.23 -12.04 9.68
N GLU A 148 4.19 -11.14 9.50
CA GLU A 148 5.34 -10.97 10.41
C GLU A 148 4.91 -10.55 11.82
N THR A 149 3.93 -9.66 11.93
CA THR A 149 3.47 -9.15 13.22
C THR A 149 2.68 -10.21 13.97
N TRP A 150 1.71 -10.86 13.33
CA TRP A 150 0.87 -11.86 13.99
C TRP A 150 1.61 -13.16 14.31
N SER A 151 2.68 -13.48 13.60
CA SER A 151 3.54 -14.62 13.98
C SER A 151 4.20 -14.45 15.35
N LYS A 152 4.40 -13.19 15.78
CA LYS A 152 5.09 -12.84 17.04
C LYS A 152 4.14 -12.32 18.11
N SER A 153 3.15 -11.52 17.71
CA SER A 153 2.24 -10.80 18.59
C SER A 153 0.85 -10.69 17.94
N PRO A 154 0.10 -11.78 17.86
CA PRO A 154 -1.25 -11.77 17.32
C PRO A 154 -2.21 -11.01 18.26
N PRO A 155 -3.32 -10.46 17.75
CA PRO A 155 -4.32 -9.78 18.60
C PRO A 155 -5.03 -10.73 19.56
N TYR A 156 -5.16 -11.99 19.18
CA TYR A 156 -5.63 -13.10 20.01
C TYR A 156 -4.65 -14.26 19.89
N PRO A 157 -4.29 -14.97 20.99
CA PRO A 157 -3.29 -16.04 20.95
C PRO A 157 -3.58 -17.14 19.93
N ASP A 158 -4.84 -17.52 19.77
CA ASP A 158 -5.31 -18.54 18.82
C ASP A 158 -5.21 -18.11 17.35
N TRP A 159 -5.04 -16.80 17.07
CA TRP A 159 -4.86 -16.28 15.71
C TRP A 159 -3.41 -16.35 15.22
N GLN A 160 -2.47 -16.72 16.06
CA GLN A 160 -1.05 -16.83 15.67
C GLN A 160 -0.86 -17.81 14.49
N SER A 161 -1.57 -18.93 14.51
CA SER A 161 -1.51 -19.92 13.43
C SER A 161 -2.01 -19.40 12.08
N PHE A 162 -2.84 -18.36 12.08
CA PHE A 162 -3.34 -17.75 10.84
C PHE A 162 -2.31 -16.81 10.18
N ALA A 163 -1.26 -16.41 10.88
CA ALA A 163 -0.26 -15.47 10.34
C ALA A 163 0.33 -15.91 8.99
N ILE A 164 0.60 -17.20 8.82
CA ILE A 164 1.15 -17.75 7.57
C ILE A 164 0.19 -17.64 6.38
N GLU A 165 -1.12 -17.60 6.62
CA GLU A 165 -2.13 -17.53 5.55
C GLU A 165 -2.09 -16.17 4.81
N PHE A 166 -1.74 -15.08 5.48
CA PHE A 166 -1.52 -13.78 4.82
C PHE A 166 -0.38 -13.86 3.81
N LYS A 167 0.74 -14.50 4.19
CA LYS A 167 1.89 -14.68 3.29
C LYS A 167 1.57 -15.62 2.14
N LYS A 168 0.86 -16.71 2.39
CA LYS A 168 0.38 -17.62 1.35
C LYS A 168 -0.52 -16.89 0.36
N TYR A 169 -1.48 -16.11 0.85
CA TYR A 169 -2.40 -15.34 0.01
C TYR A 169 -1.66 -14.33 -0.87
N LYS A 170 -0.69 -13.58 -0.32
CA LYS A 170 0.20 -12.69 -1.09
C LYS A 170 0.89 -13.46 -2.22
N ASN A 171 1.55 -14.57 -1.89
CA ASN A 171 2.32 -15.37 -2.84
C ASN A 171 1.44 -15.98 -3.93
N GLU A 172 0.23 -16.41 -3.59
CA GLU A 172 -0.74 -16.92 -4.56
C GLU A 172 -1.20 -15.84 -5.53
N ARG A 173 -1.47 -14.63 -5.06
CA ARG A 173 -1.81 -13.51 -5.94
C ARG A 173 -0.69 -13.21 -6.94
N ILE A 174 0.57 -13.15 -6.48
CA ILE A 174 1.73 -12.94 -7.33
C ILE A 174 1.86 -14.07 -8.36
N ARG A 175 1.83 -15.32 -7.92
CA ARG A 175 1.92 -16.50 -8.79
C ARG A 175 0.81 -16.52 -9.82
N ASN A 176 -0.43 -16.30 -9.42
CA ASN A 176 -1.60 -16.34 -10.31
C ASN A 176 -1.63 -15.18 -11.32
N SER A 177 -0.86 -14.11 -11.10
CA SER A 177 -0.69 -13.01 -12.04
C SER A 177 0.19 -13.40 -13.24
N SER A 178 0.88 -14.53 -13.19
CA SER A 178 1.89 -14.94 -14.17
C SER A 178 2.99 -13.88 -14.35
N TYR A 179 3.45 -13.31 -13.22
CA TYR A 179 4.55 -12.33 -13.21
C TYR A 179 5.83 -12.96 -13.81
N PRO A 180 6.41 -12.36 -14.86
CA PRO A 180 7.56 -12.96 -15.53
C PRO A 180 8.82 -12.95 -14.64
N GLU A 181 9.60 -14.04 -14.66
CA GLU A 181 10.86 -14.13 -13.89
C GLU A 181 11.86 -13.03 -14.26
N ASN A 182 11.93 -12.66 -15.53
CA ASN A 182 12.84 -11.62 -16.05
C ASN A 182 12.04 -10.36 -16.43
N PHE A 183 11.19 -9.86 -15.51
CA PHE A 183 10.40 -8.68 -15.76
C PHE A 183 11.22 -7.42 -15.69
N HIS A 184 11.26 -6.67 -16.80
CA HIS A 184 11.89 -5.36 -16.89
C HIS A 184 10.82 -4.27 -17.04
N LEU A 185 10.56 -3.54 -15.95
CA LEU A 185 9.49 -2.57 -15.88
C LEU A 185 9.58 -1.51 -16.99
N ALA A 186 10.76 -0.92 -17.23
CA ALA A 186 10.95 0.11 -18.25
C ALA A 186 10.54 -0.37 -19.66
N SER A 187 11.10 -1.52 -20.10
CA SER A 187 10.82 -2.07 -21.42
C SER A 187 9.37 -2.53 -21.56
N TRP A 188 8.79 -3.04 -20.47
CA TRP A 188 7.40 -3.46 -20.47
C TRP A 188 6.45 -2.27 -20.50
N TRP A 189 6.71 -1.24 -19.70
CA TRP A 189 5.92 0.00 -19.64
C TRP A 189 5.90 0.70 -21.00
N GLU A 190 7.03 0.83 -21.68
CA GLU A 190 7.09 1.47 -22.99
C GLU A 190 6.14 0.80 -24.00
N LYS A 191 6.01 -0.52 -23.95
CA LYS A 191 5.09 -1.27 -24.81
C LYS A 191 3.62 -1.15 -24.39
N ASN A 192 3.35 -0.89 -23.11
CA ASN A 192 2.01 -0.93 -22.53
C ASN A 192 1.46 0.45 -22.13
N ARG A 193 2.25 1.54 -22.23
CA ARG A 193 1.86 2.89 -21.78
C ARG A 193 0.54 3.37 -22.37
N SER A 194 0.27 3.10 -23.66
CA SER A 194 -0.99 3.48 -24.30
C SER A 194 -2.20 2.71 -23.76
N LEU A 195 -2.01 1.47 -23.33
CA LEU A 195 -3.07 0.66 -22.72
C LEU A 195 -3.35 1.18 -21.29
N LEU A 196 -2.32 1.39 -20.51
CA LEU A 196 -2.40 1.87 -19.13
C LEU A 196 -3.06 3.27 -19.06
N SER A 197 -2.67 4.18 -19.95
CA SER A 197 -3.25 5.53 -19.97
C SER A 197 -4.75 5.59 -20.30
N LYS A 198 -5.28 4.56 -20.97
CA LYS A 198 -6.70 4.44 -21.32
C LYS A 198 -7.54 3.70 -20.28
N ASN A 199 -6.91 2.87 -19.46
CA ASN A 199 -7.61 2.07 -18.47
C ASN A 199 -6.76 1.92 -17.19
N SER A 200 -7.14 2.63 -16.15
CA SER A 200 -6.46 2.60 -14.85
C SER A 200 -6.70 1.30 -14.06
N SER A 201 -7.73 0.52 -14.40
CA SER A 201 -8.19 -0.62 -13.61
C SER A 201 -7.73 -1.98 -14.16
N LEU A 202 -6.58 -2.01 -14.82
CA LEU A 202 -5.96 -3.22 -15.36
C LEU A 202 -5.28 -4.00 -14.23
N ARG A 203 -6.03 -4.82 -13.51
CA ARG A 203 -5.58 -5.47 -12.27
C ARG A 203 -4.29 -6.26 -12.40
N LYS A 204 -4.11 -7.00 -13.50
CA LYS A 204 -2.90 -7.81 -13.74
C LYS A 204 -1.69 -6.91 -13.97
N GLU A 205 -1.84 -5.92 -14.82
CA GLU A 205 -0.81 -4.96 -15.19
C GLU A 205 -0.40 -4.12 -13.99
N ASN A 206 -1.38 -3.61 -13.22
CA ASN A 206 -1.13 -2.87 -11.98
C ASN A 206 -0.40 -3.73 -10.95
N LEU A 207 -0.75 -5.01 -10.82
CA LEU A 207 -0.05 -5.92 -9.91
C LEU A 207 1.41 -6.14 -10.34
N TRP A 208 1.71 -6.25 -11.64
CA TRP A 208 3.09 -6.39 -12.11
C TRP A 208 3.94 -5.16 -11.79
N VAL A 209 3.39 -3.97 -11.97
CA VAL A 209 4.02 -2.71 -11.55
C VAL A 209 4.19 -2.69 -10.02
N ALA A 210 3.14 -3.05 -9.28
CA ALA A 210 3.13 -3.08 -7.82
C ALA A 210 4.22 -3.99 -7.23
N ILE A 211 4.48 -5.16 -7.83
CA ILE A 211 5.55 -6.07 -7.40
C ILE A 211 6.93 -5.37 -7.51
N THR A 212 7.18 -4.68 -8.61
CA THR A 212 8.43 -3.93 -8.78
C THR A 212 8.52 -2.77 -7.78
N LEU A 213 7.43 -2.01 -7.62
CA LEU A 213 7.37 -0.90 -6.65
C LEU A 213 7.57 -1.40 -5.22
N LEU A 214 7.01 -2.57 -4.87
CA LEU A 214 7.17 -3.15 -3.54
C LEU A 214 8.64 -3.37 -3.18
N HIS A 215 9.47 -3.86 -4.12
CA HIS A 215 10.91 -4.03 -3.88
C HIS A 215 11.62 -2.69 -3.59
N ILE A 216 11.16 -1.60 -4.22
CA ILE A 216 11.72 -0.25 -3.97
C ILE A 216 11.21 0.27 -2.62
N ILE A 217 9.93 0.10 -2.33
CA ILE A 217 9.30 0.50 -1.06
C ILE A 217 9.95 -0.19 0.13
N GLU A 218 10.28 -1.47 0.01
CA GLU A 218 10.86 -2.25 1.11
C GLU A 218 12.28 -1.84 1.49
N LYS A 219 13.00 -1.10 0.64
CA LYS A 219 14.33 -0.54 0.98
C LYS A 219 14.22 0.55 2.06
N ASP A 220 13.26 1.46 1.93
CA ASP A 220 12.92 2.48 2.92
C ASP A 220 11.40 2.75 2.92
N PRO A 221 10.62 1.96 3.67
CA PRO A 221 9.17 2.13 3.73
C PRO A 221 8.74 3.50 4.27
N ARG A 222 9.57 4.16 5.10
CA ARG A 222 9.27 5.48 5.66
C ARG A 222 9.36 6.56 4.57
N ALA A 223 10.44 6.58 3.82
CA ALA A 223 10.58 7.49 2.69
C ALA A 223 9.46 7.26 1.67
N ALA A 224 9.22 5.98 1.31
CA ALA A 224 8.24 5.59 0.30
C ALA A 224 6.80 6.03 0.65
N TRP A 225 6.25 5.58 1.77
CA TRP A 225 4.86 5.90 2.12
C TRP A 225 4.67 7.38 2.47
N SER A 226 5.70 8.06 2.98
CA SER A 226 5.63 9.51 3.17
C SER A 226 5.70 10.28 1.85
N ALA A 227 6.44 9.79 0.84
CA ALA A 227 6.46 10.36 -0.51
C ALA A 227 5.11 10.19 -1.21
N CYS A 228 4.45 9.03 -1.07
CA CYS A 228 3.11 8.80 -1.63
C CYS A 228 2.10 9.88 -1.19
N GLY A 229 2.26 10.44 0.01
CA GLY A 229 1.41 11.53 0.49
C GLY A 229 1.48 12.82 -0.35
N TRP A 230 2.47 12.95 -1.22
CA TRP A 230 2.67 14.09 -2.13
C TRP A 230 2.27 13.79 -3.58
N LEU A 231 1.82 12.57 -3.86
CA LEU A 231 1.30 12.23 -5.18
C LEU A 231 0.08 13.13 -5.52
N ASN A 232 -0.05 13.49 -6.79
CA ASN A 232 -1.15 14.36 -7.28
C ASN A 232 -1.23 15.74 -6.59
N HIS A 233 -0.15 16.23 -5.99
CA HIS A 233 -0.10 17.56 -5.38
C HIS A 233 0.17 18.69 -6.38
N SER A 234 0.64 18.38 -7.59
CA SER A 234 0.75 19.35 -8.67
C SER A 234 -0.63 19.92 -9.01
N LYS A 235 -0.67 21.21 -9.29
CA LYS A 235 -1.92 21.90 -9.68
C LYS A 235 -2.32 21.65 -11.14
N SER A 236 -1.51 20.91 -11.90
CA SER A 236 -1.81 20.62 -13.30
C SER A 236 -2.93 19.59 -13.38
N SER A 237 -4.12 20.04 -13.75
CA SER A 237 -5.24 19.17 -14.16
C SER A 237 -5.14 18.74 -15.62
N GLN A 238 -4.05 19.09 -16.30
CA GLN A 238 -3.83 18.77 -17.70
C GLN A 238 -3.23 17.37 -17.84
N ILE A 239 -3.61 16.68 -18.91
CA ILE A 239 -2.98 15.44 -19.33
C ILE A 239 -1.48 15.69 -19.51
N THR A 240 -0.66 14.98 -18.74
CA THR A 240 0.79 15.11 -18.79
C THR A 240 1.42 13.77 -19.14
N SER A 241 2.62 13.80 -19.72
CA SER A 241 3.40 12.58 -19.92
C SER A 241 3.77 11.96 -18.56
N PHE A 242 4.01 10.67 -18.55
CA PHE A 242 4.25 9.97 -17.28
C PHE A 242 5.57 10.39 -16.60
N ASP A 243 6.60 10.71 -17.37
CA ASP A 243 7.86 11.27 -16.88
C ASP A 243 7.64 12.64 -16.18
N ASN A 244 6.88 13.54 -16.80
CA ASN A 244 6.50 14.81 -16.18
C ASN A 244 5.64 14.61 -14.92
N TYR A 245 4.73 13.64 -14.93
CA TYR A 245 3.93 13.28 -13.75
C TYR A 245 4.80 12.83 -12.57
N LEU A 246 5.81 12.00 -12.83
CA LEU A 246 6.76 11.58 -11.80
C LEU A 246 7.67 12.73 -11.34
N GLU A 247 8.10 13.59 -12.26
CA GLU A 247 8.88 14.79 -11.93
C GLU A 247 8.08 15.76 -11.04
N ASP A 248 6.80 15.98 -11.35
CA ASP A 248 5.88 16.77 -10.54
C ASP A 248 5.70 16.17 -9.14
N TRP A 249 5.61 14.84 -9.05
CA TRP A 249 5.57 14.16 -7.76
C TRP A 249 6.86 14.40 -6.96
N LYS A 250 8.02 14.20 -7.58
CA LYS A 250 9.34 14.45 -6.97
C LYS A 250 9.45 15.89 -6.45
N ASN A 251 9.04 16.86 -7.26
CA ASN A 251 9.08 18.28 -6.91
C ASN A 251 8.10 18.65 -5.80
N SER A 252 6.99 17.95 -5.66
CA SER A 252 6.03 18.11 -4.57
C SER A 252 6.56 17.59 -3.23
N CYS A 253 7.49 16.62 -3.24
CA CYS A 253 8.09 16.05 -2.05
C CYS A 253 8.90 17.09 -1.28
N GLN A 254 8.79 17.09 0.06
CA GLN A 254 9.41 18.10 0.93
C GLN A 254 10.78 17.68 1.47
N LYS A 255 11.02 16.37 1.58
CA LYS A 255 12.23 15.81 2.18
C LYS A 255 13.10 15.14 1.11
N ILE A 256 14.41 15.13 1.36
CA ILE A 256 15.37 14.56 0.41
C ILE A 256 15.16 13.06 0.22
N GLU A 257 14.91 12.32 1.29
CA GLU A 257 14.66 10.89 1.24
C GLU A 257 13.39 10.53 0.44
N GLN A 258 12.36 11.37 0.48
CA GLN A 258 11.17 11.24 -0.36
C GLN A 258 11.50 11.41 -1.85
N LYS A 259 12.32 12.43 -2.17
CA LYS A 259 12.75 12.71 -3.54
C LYS A 259 13.63 11.59 -4.08
N GLU A 260 14.49 11.01 -3.25
CA GLU A 260 15.34 9.87 -3.61
C GLU A 260 14.49 8.63 -3.91
N PHE A 261 13.49 8.34 -3.09
CA PHE A 261 12.54 7.27 -3.39
C PHE A 261 11.86 7.47 -4.76
N VAL A 262 11.39 8.69 -5.05
CA VAL A 262 10.74 8.98 -6.35
C VAL A 262 11.73 8.84 -7.49
N ARG A 263 13.01 9.23 -7.33
CA ARG A 263 14.06 8.99 -8.34
C ARG A 263 14.26 7.48 -8.59
N GLU A 264 14.31 6.65 -7.55
CA GLU A 264 14.40 5.20 -7.76
C GLU A 264 13.22 4.65 -8.55
N VAL A 265 12.01 5.16 -8.28
CA VAL A 265 10.82 4.82 -9.08
C VAL A 265 11.01 5.28 -10.53
N MET A 266 11.45 6.52 -10.78
CA MET A 266 11.74 7.02 -12.12
C MET A 266 12.76 6.13 -12.85
N HIS A 267 13.85 5.77 -12.21
CA HIS A 267 14.87 4.86 -12.78
C HIS A 267 14.30 3.48 -13.12
N ALA A 268 13.39 2.94 -12.30
CA ALA A 268 12.75 1.66 -12.59
C ALA A 268 11.89 1.71 -13.87
N PHE A 269 11.36 2.88 -14.23
CA PHE A 269 10.64 3.13 -15.49
C PHE A 269 11.57 3.57 -16.63
N GLY A 270 12.88 3.68 -16.41
CA GLY A 270 13.88 4.08 -17.42
C GLY A 270 14.02 5.60 -17.61
N PHE A 271 13.52 6.42 -16.67
CA PHE A 271 13.73 7.87 -16.66
C PHE A 271 14.98 8.25 -15.86
N SER A 272 15.63 9.32 -16.27
CA SER A 272 16.86 9.85 -15.63
C SER A 272 16.55 10.86 -14.53
#